data_6e5d4e7d0d2af2e9761f5f9d8be3efd6
#
_entry.id   6e5d4e7d0d2af2e9761f5f9d8be3efd6
#
_cell.length_a   1.000
_cell.length_b   1.000
_cell.length_c   1.000
_cell.angle_alpha   90.00
_cell.angle_beta   90.00
_cell.angle_gamma   90.00
#
_symmetry.space_group_name_H-M   'P 1'
#
loop_
_entity.id
_entity.type
_entity.pdbx_description
1 polymer ?
#
loop_
_entity_poly.entity_id
_entity_poly.type
_entity_poly.pdbx_seq_one_letter_code
_entity_poly.pdbx_strand_id
1 'polypeptide(L)'
;WVPSQNRFAIVLIRGGNAWDPTRYTEEESYFEYGCDGADGLFSDHNYYNPDMLLPIPDEYVKDGKIALSFAKKMVFPDPFGCMVFQLERMEDMGSAHNFRVEMAKHKCSEEEARKLAKEHVFDRTVIFGLGTTGMFIGDLIRQKYPEAKIVFVARSEKESPKVSFALEQAKADYVQSKFDTNEELAAAIQEELGGTATLFIGTSGSNVEHDIAFKYGVLGCNGVYNSFSLGPVVKFDTMPFGFKNHLIISSINFRQAHMEAAIEILGKSRYNEIVELIDKEEFIKDPIDAYENKIFCKGAPMKTAVVWNEKYVDFER
;
A
#
# COMPACT_ATOMS: atom_id res chain seq x y z
N TRP A 1 -0.06 -25.03 2.22
CA TRP A 1 0.64 -26.22 1.76
C TRP A 1 0.10 -26.73 0.43
N VAL A 2 0.98 -26.97 -0.54
CA VAL A 2 0.63 -27.49 -1.88
C VAL A 2 1.10 -28.93 -1.98
N PRO A 3 0.22 -29.93 -1.77
CA PRO A 3 0.60 -31.35 -1.72
C PRO A 3 1.27 -31.85 -3.01
N SER A 4 0.76 -31.43 -4.18
CA SER A 4 1.29 -31.84 -5.48
C SER A 4 2.72 -31.34 -5.76
N GLN A 5 3.14 -30.26 -5.09
CA GLN A 5 4.45 -29.65 -5.24
C GLN A 5 5.34 -29.85 -4.00
N ASN A 6 4.80 -30.47 -2.94
CA ASN A 6 5.44 -30.69 -1.65
C ASN A 6 6.10 -29.43 -1.07
N ARG A 7 5.41 -28.29 -1.13
CA ARG A 7 5.91 -26.98 -0.65
C ARG A 7 4.81 -26.05 -0.15
N PHE A 8 5.20 -25.03 0.59
CA PHE A 8 4.34 -23.88 0.88
C PHE A 8 4.36 -22.86 -0.25
N ALA A 9 3.25 -22.21 -0.49
CA ALA A 9 3.13 -21.18 -1.47
C ALA A 9 2.16 -20.07 -1.02
N ILE A 10 2.33 -18.89 -1.57
CA ILE A 10 1.37 -17.78 -1.53
C ILE A 10 0.61 -17.80 -2.83
N VAL A 11 -0.69 -17.56 -2.74
CA VAL A 11 -1.56 -17.54 -3.90
C VAL A 11 -1.62 -16.14 -4.49
N LEU A 12 -1.45 -16.06 -5.79
CA LEU A 12 -1.81 -14.88 -6.56
C LEU A 12 -3.33 -14.87 -6.74
N ILE A 13 -4.00 -13.87 -6.18
CA ILE A 13 -5.47 -13.83 -6.18
C ILE A 13 -6.07 -13.35 -7.50
N ARG A 14 -5.24 -12.82 -8.41
CA ARG A 14 -5.65 -12.32 -9.72
C ARG A 14 -4.97 -13.09 -10.82
N GLY A 15 -5.70 -13.35 -11.89
CA GLY A 15 -5.21 -14.09 -13.04
C GLY A 15 -5.64 -13.50 -14.37
N GLY A 16 -5.33 -14.22 -15.44
CA GLY A 16 -5.51 -13.74 -16.80
C GLY A 16 -4.43 -12.73 -17.19
N ASN A 17 -4.76 -11.76 -18.02
CA ASN A 17 -3.82 -10.72 -18.45
C ASN A 17 -3.71 -9.54 -17.46
N ALA A 18 -4.38 -9.60 -16.31
CA ALA A 18 -4.34 -8.57 -15.26
C ALA A 18 -2.93 -8.32 -14.68
N TRP A 19 -2.03 -9.26 -14.84
CA TRP A 19 -0.63 -9.14 -14.41
C TRP A 19 0.17 -8.16 -15.25
N ASP A 20 -0.24 -7.94 -16.48
CA ASP A 20 0.43 -7.03 -17.38
C ASP A 20 -0.45 -5.79 -17.55
N PRO A 21 -0.11 -4.64 -16.93
CA PRO A 21 -0.89 -3.42 -17.09
C PRO A 21 -0.98 -2.93 -18.53
N THR A 22 -0.17 -3.46 -19.44
CA THR A 22 -0.30 -3.18 -20.88
C THR A 22 -1.43 -3.97 -21.52
N ARG A 23 -1.96 -4.99 -20.87
CA ARG A 23 -3.01 -5.88 -21.35
C ARG A 23 -4.35 -5.71 -20.61
N TYR A 24 -4.49 -4.66 -19.83
CA TYR A 24 -5.72 -4.35 -19.09
C TYR A 24 -6.96 -4.17 -19.98
N THR A 25 -6.79 -4.04 -21.29
CA THR A 25 -7.87 -3.88 -22.25
C THR A 25 -8.46 -5.20 -22.73
N GLU A 26 -7.91 -6.35 -22.35
CA GLU A 26 -8.46 -7.66 -22.73
C GLU A 26 -9.40 -8.15 -21.62
N GLU A 27 -10.62 -7.65 -21.61
CA GLU A 27 -11.64 -7.92 -20.59
C GLU A 27 -11.94 -9.42 -20.39
N GLU A 28 -11.82 -10.23 -21.43
CA GLU A 28 -12.16 -11.65 -21.42
C GLU A 28 -11.23 -12.53 -20.60
N SER A 29 -10.07 -12.03 -20.19
CA SER A 29 -9.05 -12.82 -19.49
C SER A 29 -8.82 -12.45 -18.03
N TYR A 30 -9.51 -11.40 -17.53
CA TYR A 30 -9.39 -11.01 -16.14
C TYR A 30 -10.28 -11.85 -15.23
N PHE A 31 -9.72 -12.26 -14.11
CA PHE A 31 -10.49 -12.79 -12.98
C PHE A 31 -9.78 -12.47 -11.67
N GLU A 32 -10.54 -12.40 -10.60
CA GLU A 32 -10.03 -12.20 -9.24
C GLU A 32 -10.80 -13.09 -8.28
N TYR A 33 -10.08 -13.96 -7.56
CA TYR A 33 -10.68 -14.85 -6.57
C TYR A 33 -11.45 -14.08 -5.50
N GLY A 34 -12.72 -14.42 -5.33
CA GLY A 34 -13.62 -13.80 -4.37
C GLY A 34 -14.18 -12.43 -4.76
N CYS A 35 -13.88 -11.95 -5.98
CA CYS A 35 -14.32 -10.67 -6.47
C CYS A 35 -14.96 -10.77 -7.85
N ASP A 36 -14.24 -11.23 -8.87
CA ASP A 36 -14.73 -11.27 -10.23
C ASP A 36 -14.30 -12.56 -10.93
N GLY A 37 -15.26 -13.27 -11.52
CA GLY A 37 -15.05 -14.44 -12.35
C GLY A 37 -14.56 -15.70 -11.63
N ALA A 38 -14.36 -15.67 -10.31
CA ALA A 38 -13.89 -16.83 -9.54
C ALA A 38 -14.39 -16.82 -8.08
N ASP A 39 -14.59 -18.02 -7.53
CA ASP A 39 -14.98 -18.19 -6.13
C ASP A 39 -13.88 -17.72 -5.16
N GLY A 40 -14.29 -17.31 -3.97
CA GLY A 40 -13.36 -16.90 -2.91
C GLY A 40 -12.56 -18.05 -2.31
N LEU A 41 -11.50 -17.71 -1.56
CA LEU A 41 -10.53 -18.65 -1.03
C LEU A 41 -10.70 -18.93 0.47
N PHE A 42 -11.80 -18.46 1.07
CA PHE A 42 -12.07 -18.65 2.49
C PHE A 42 -12.60 -20.05 2.76
N SER A 43 -11.72 -21.03 2.58
CA SER A 43 -12.00 -22.44 2.84
C SER A 43 -10.71 -23.20 3.22
N ASP A 44 -10.86 -24.38 3.82
CA ASP A 44 -9.76 -25.24 4.24
C ASP A 44 -9.05 -25.96 3.07
N HIS A 45 -9.74 -26.11 1.94
CA HIS A 45 -9.24 -26.74 0.72
C HIS A 45 -9.66 -25.92 -0.50
N ASN A 46 -8.68 -25.57 -1.32
CA ASN A 46 -8.88 -24.82 -2.54
C ASN A 46 -8.13 -25.45 -3.72
N TYR A 47 -8.64 -25.26 -4.92
CA TYR A 47 -8.00 -25.67 -6.15
C TYR A 47 -7.48 -24.44 -6.88
N TYR A 48 -6.21 -24.50 -7.31
CA TYR A 48 -5.54 -23.39 -7.97
C TYR A 48 -4.87 -23.81 -9.26
N ASN A 49 -4.71 -22.85 -10.16
CA ASN A 49 -3.75 -22.97 -11.23
C ASN A 49 -2.33 -22.96 -10.61
N PRO A 50 -1.49 -23.99 -10.89
CA PRO A 50 -0.12 -24.05 -10.38
C PRO A 50 0.73 -22.81 -10.70
N ASP A 51 0.48 -22.15 -11.83
CA ASP A 51 1.18 -20.94 -12.26
C ASP A 51 0.86 -19.70 -11.39
N MET A 52 -0.19 -19.80 -10.57
CA MET A 52 -0.59 -18.76 -9.62
C MET A 52 -0.05 -18.98 -8.21
N LEU A 53 0.86 -19.90 -8.04
CA LEU A 53 1.44 -20.26 -6.74
C LEU A 53 2.89 -19.80 -6.65
N LEU A 54 3.15 -18.78 -5.84
CA LEU A 54 4.50 -18.34 -5.54
C LEU A 54 5.08 -19.12 -4.36
N PRO A 55 6.23 -19.79 -4.54
CA PRO A 55 6.83 -20.57 -3.47
C PRO A 55 7.28 -19.67 -2.30
N ILE A 56 7.06 -20.14 -1.09
CA ILE A 56 7.70 -19.58 0.10
C ILE A 56 9.15 -20.04 0.13
N PRO A 57 10.12 -19.15 0.40
CA PRO A 57 11.53 -19.52 0.53
C PRO A 57 11.75 -20.60 1.60
N ASP A 58 12.60 -21.58 1.29
CA ASP A 58 12.86 -22.76 2.15
C ASP A 58 13.39 -22.39 3.54
N GLU A 59 14.04 -21.26 3.68
CA GLU A 59 14.58 -20.76 4.96
C GLU A 59 13.51 -20.51 6.03
N TYR A 60 12.25 -20.29 5.61
CA TYR A 60 11.11 -20.12 6.52
C TYR A 60 10.37 -21.41 6.82
N VAL A 61 10.81 -22.53 6.21
CA VAL A 61 10.21 -23.86 6.38
C VAL A 61 11.18 -24.78 7.11
N LYS A 62 10.71 -25.46 8.16
CA LYS A 62 11.47 -26.46 8.89
C LYS A 62 10.56 -27.63 9.24
N ASP A 63 11.03 -28.85 9.03
CA ASP A 63 10.31 -30.09 9.34
C ASP A 63 8.88 -30.12 8.76
N GLY A 64 8.69 -29.56 7.55
CA GLY A 64 7.40 -29.48 6.88
C GLY A 64 6.42 -28.47 7.50
N LYS A 65 6.91 -27.53 8.32
CA LYS A 65 6.12 -26.48 8.94
C LYS A 65 6.68 -25.09 8.61
N ILE A 66 5.78 -24.12 8.44
CA ILE A 66 6.12 -22.73 8.29
C ILE A 66 6.19 -22.03 9.66
N ALA A 67 7.18 -21.18 9.87
CA ALA A 67 7.27 -20.39 11.09
C ALA A 67 6.05 -19.47 11.24
N LEU A 68 5.44 -19.44 12.43
CA LEU A 68 4.27 -18.61 12.71
C LEU A 68 4.53 -17.12 12.45
N SER A 69 5.68 -16.63 12.91
CA SER A 69 6.08 -15.23 12.74
C SER A 69 6.17 -14.81 11.27
N PHE A 70 6.64 -15.72 10.40
CA PHE A 70 6.65 -15.51 8.96
C PHE A 70 5.24 -15.63 8.37
N ALA A 71 4.47 -16.65 8.75
CA ALA A 71 3.10 -16.85 8.27
C ALA A 71 2.21 -15.63 8.56
N LYS A 72 2.37 -15.01 9.75
CA LYS A 72 1.67 -13.75 10.10
C LYS A 72 2.03 -12.61 9.16
N LYS A 73 3.29 -12.46 8.76
CA LYS A 73 3.69 -11.44 7.78
C LYS A 73 3.11 -11.70 6.38
N MET A 74 2.88 -12.95 6.05
CA MET A 74 2.38 -13.38 4.73
C MET A 74 0.87 -13.16 4.51
N VAL A 75 0.19 -12.44 5.40
CA VAL A 75 -1.15 -11.88 5.13
C VAL A 75 -1.08 -10.51 4.44
N PHE A 76 0.11 -9.94 4.30
CA PHE A 76 0.32 -8.62 3.73
C PHE A 76 0.87 -8.55 2.29
N PRO A 77 1.38 -9.63 1.65
CA PRO A 77 2.02 -9.50 0.34
C PRO A 77 1.16 -8.86 -0.73
N ASP A 78 -0.15 -9.11 -0.75
CA ASP A 78 -1.05 -8.48 -1.72
C ASP A 78 -1.09 -6.94 -1.56
N PRO A 79 -1.50 -6.36 -0.42
CA PRO A 79 -1.47 -4.91 -0.26
C PRO A 79 -0.06 -4.32 -0.34
N PHE A 80 0.97 -5.07 0.04
CA PHE A 80 2.35 -4.59 -0.07
C PHE A 80 2.83 -4.58 -1.52
N GLY A 81 2.53 -5.60 -2.31
CA GLY A 81 2.83 -5.67 -3.74
C GLY A 81 2.18 -4.52 -4.52
N CYS A 82 0.94 -4.17 -4.16
CA CYS A 82 0.30 -2.96 -4.67
C CYS A 82 1.14 -1.70 -4.39
N MET A 83 1.70 -1.56 -3.20
CA MET A 83 2.50 -0.39 -2.83
C MET A 83 3.86 -0.37 -3.54
N VAL A 84 4.50 -1.51 -3.74
CA VAL A 84 5.71 -1.62 -4.57
C VAL A 84 5.44 -1.12 -5.99
N PHE A 85 4.33 -1.55 -6.58
CA PHE A 85 3.91 -1.10 -7.91
C PHE A 85 3.55 0.40 -7.95
N GLN A 86 2.84 0.91 -6.94
CA GLN A 86 2.51 2.34 -6.87
C GLN A 86 3.76 3.20 -6.77
N LEU A 87 4.77 2.77 -6.01
CA LEU A 87 6.04 3.49 -5.92
C LEU A 87 6.72 3.58 -7.29
N GLU A 88 6.82 2.47 -8.03
CA GLU A 88 7.34 2.44 -9.40
C GLU A 88 6.57 3.41 -10.32
N ARG A 89 5.24 3.38 -10.26
CA ARG A 89 4.37 4.28 -11.05
C ARG A 89 4.59 5.75 -10.73
N MET A 90 4.68 6.11 -9.46
CA MET A 90 4.93 7.50 -9.04
C MET A 90 6.30 7.98 -9.52
N GLU A 91 7.33 7.14 -9.46
CA GLU A 91 8.65 7.43 -9.97
C GLU A 91 8.65 7.71 -11.47
N ASP A 92 8.10 6.79 -12.25
CA ASP A 92 8.14 6.85 -13.71
C ASP A 92 7.29 8.00 -14.26
N MET A 93 6.03 8.07 -13.81
CA MET A 93 5.10 9.09 -14.30
C MET A 93 5.42 10.47 -13.75
N GLY A 94 5.82 10.57 -12.49
CA GLY A 94 6.23 11.83 -11.87
C GLY A 94 7.50 12.39 -12.53
N SER A 95 8.47 11.53 -12.84
CA SER A 95 9.66 11.91 -13.59
C SER A 95 9.28 12.41 -14.99
N ALA A 96 8.44 11.67 -15.73
CA ALA A 96 7.99 12.07 -17.05
C ALA A 96 7.19 13.38 -17.05
N HIS A 97 6.45 13.65 -15.98
CA HIS A 97 5.69 14.90 -15.80
C HIS A 97 6.60 16.10 -15.54
N ASN A 98 7.60 15.95 -14.69
CA ASN A 98 8.35 17.07 -14.10
C ASN A 98 9.75 17.31 -14.71
N PHE A 99 10.30 16.43 -15.56
CA PHE A 99 11.69 16.57 -16.02
C PHE A 99 11.97 17.90 -16.75
N ARG A 100 11.01 18.44 -17.51
CA ARG A 100 11.18 19.74 -18.20
C ARG A 100 11.26 20.91 -17.21
N VAL A 101 10.58 20.81 -16.09
CA VAL A 101 10.68 21.80 -15.00
C VAL A 101 12.09 21.77 -14.41
N GLU A 102 12.61 20.57 -14.16
CA GLU A 102 13.97 20.39 -13.64
C GLU A 102 15.05 20.83 -14.64
N MET A 103 14.87 20.53 -15.95
CA MET A 103 15.76 21.05 -16.99
C MET A 103 15.84 22.59 -16.97
N ALA A 104 14.70 23.26 -16.90
CA ALA A 104 14.65 24.72 -16.90
C ALA A 104 15.27 25.31 -15.63
N LYS A 105 15.01 24.70 -14.47
CA LYS A 105 15.46 25.15 -13.15
C LYS A 105 16.97 24.95 -12.97
N HIS A 106 17.49 23.79 -13.37
CA HIS A 106 18.89 23.41 -13.13
C HIS A 106 19.80 23.56 -14.36
N LYS A 107 19.24 23.88 -15.53
CA LYS A 107 19.98 24.04 -16.82
C LYS A 107 20.81 22.78 -17.14
N CYS A 108 20.27 21.61 -16.87
CA CYS A 108 20.91 20.31 -17.02
C CYS A 108 20.41 19.55 -18.25
N SER A 109 21.01 18.40 -18.53
CA SER A 109 20.58 17.49 -19.59
C SER A 109 19.21 16.86 -19.28
N GLU A 110 18.52 16.29 -20.28
CA GLU A 110 17.27 15.58 -20.07
C GLU A 110 17.45 14.38 -19.13
N GLU A 111 18.54 13.63 -19.25
CA GLU A 111 18.83 12.47 -18.41
C GLU A 111 18.97 12.88 -16.93
N GLU A 112 19.76 13.92 -16.66
CA GLU A 112 19.91 14.47 -15.30
C GLU A 112 18.58 15.01 -14.75
N ALA A 113 17.81 15.72 -15.59
CA ALA A 113 16.52 16.24 -15.20
C ALA A 113 15.51 15.14 -14.85
N ARG A 114 15.50 14.03 -15.59
CA ARG A 114 14.64 12.88 -15.28
C ARG A 114 15.02 12.23 -13.96
N LYS A 115 16.31 12.15 -13.65
CA LYS A 115 16.78 11.66 -12.35
C LYS A 115 16.35 12.59 -11.22
N LEU A 116 16.58 13.89 -11.35
CA LEU A 116 16.16 14.89 -10.37
C LEU A 116 14.63 14.89 -10.17
N ALA A 117 13.88 14.85 -11.27
CA ALA A 117 12.42 14.82 -11.20
C ALA A 117 11.89 13.56 -10.49
N LYS A 118 12.55 12.42 -10.67
CA LYS A 118 12.22 11.17 -9.98
C LYS A 118 12.41 11.30 -8.46
N GLU A 119 13.48 11.94 -8.02
CA GLU A 119 13.79 12.18 -6.61
C GLU A 119 12.84 13.24 -6.03
N HIS A 120 12.69 14.38 -6.69
CA HIS A 120 11.91 15.53 -6.21
C HIS A 120 10.40 15.28 -6.10
N VAL A 121 9.85 14.25 -6.77
CA VAL A 121 8.45 13.83 -6.54
C VAL A 121 8.20 13.57 -5.07
N PHE A 122 9.18 13.02 -4.34
CA PHE A 122 9.03 12.57 -2.95
C PHE A 122 9.48 13.58 -1.91
N ASP A 123 10.00 14.76 -2.30
CA ASP A 123 10.56 15.76 -1.38
C ASP A 123 9.62 16.08 -0.22
N ARG A 124 8.35 16.34 -0.53
CA ARG A 124 7.29 16.62 0.45
C ARG A 124 6.07 15.78 0.15
N THR A 125 5.94 14.71 0.91
CA THR A 125 4.92 13.67 0.70
C THR A 125 3.86 13.72 1.79
N VAL A 126 2.61 13.85 1.39
CA VAL A 126 1.43 13.64 2.25
C VAL A 126 0.84 12.27 1.97
N ILE A 127 0.60 11.48 3.02
CA ILE A 127 -0.12 10.21 2.94
C ILE A 127 -1.41 10.34 3.72
N PHE A 128 -2.53 10.45 3.02
CA PHE A 128 -3.85 10.65 3.63
C PHE A 128 -4.55 9.30 3.79
N GLY A 129 -4.61 8.83 5.03
CA GLY A 129 -5.06 7.51 5.42
C GLY A 129 -3.92 6.65 5.97
N LEU A 130 -4.10 6.11 7.17
CA LEU A 130 -3.11 5.25 7.83
C LEU A 130 -3.72 3.86 8.08
N GLY A 131 -4.07 3.21 6.98
CA GLY A 131 -4.34 1.78 6.90
C GLY A 131 -3.07 1.03 6.47
N THR A 132 -3.23 -0.24 6.14
CA THR A 132 -2.14 -1.11 5.66
C THR A 132 -1.36 -0.49 4.50
N THR A 133 -2.06 0.03 3.50
CA THR A 133 -1.46 0.62 2.30
C THR A 133 -0.72 1.93 2.58
N GLY A 134 -1.33 2.83 3.37
CA GLY A 134 -0.67 4.09 3.76
C GLY A 134 0.61 3.86 4.55
N MET A 135 0.59 2.90 5.49
CA MET A 135 1.76 2.53 6.27
C MET A 135 2.89 1.98 5.38
N PHE A 136 2.58 1.04 4.50
CA PHE A 136 3.59 0.42 3.65
C PHE A 136 4.19 1.38 2.63
N ILE A 137 3.38 2.23 2.00
CA ILE A 137 3.92 3.18 1.03
C ILE A 137 4.83 4.21 1.70
N GLY A 138 4.50 4.66 2.92
CA GLY A 138 5.35 5.56 3.68
C GLY A 138 6.70 4.95 4.03
N ASP A 139 6.71 3.69 4.46
CA ASP A 139 7.95 2.96 4.74
C ASP A 139 8.78 2.71 3.47
N LEU A 140 8.18 2.32 2.36
CA LEU A 140 8.86 2.12 1.09
C LEU A 140 9.48 3.43 0.57
N ILE A 141 8.76 4.55 0.67
CA ILE A 141 9.29 5.88 0.32
C ILE A 141 10.51 6.19 1.19
N ARG A 142 10.40 6.00 2.50
CA ARG A 142 11.53 6.28 3.42
C ARG A 142 12.76 5.44 3.12
N GLN A 143 12.57 4.15 2.79
CA GLN A 143 13.70 3.27 2.46
C GLN A 143 14.44 3.72 1.20
N LYS A 144 13.70 4.21 0.20
CA LYS A 144 14.27 4.58 -1.11
C LYS A 144 14.69 6.05 -1.18
N TYR A 145 13.97 6.92 -0.49
CA TYR A 145 14.17 8.37 -0.44
C TYR A 145 14.33 8.83 1.01
N PRO A 146 15.51 8.63 1.59
CA PRO A 146 15.73 8.87 3.03
C PRO A 146 15.53 10.32 3.45
N GLU A 147 15.68 11.29 2.54
CA GLU A 147 15.51 12.72 2.81
C GLU A 147 14.08 13.22 2.62
N ALA A 148 13.16 12.38 2.14
CA ALA A 148 11.76 12.77 1.94
C ALA A 148 11.12 13.28 3.25
N LYS A 149 10.47 14.42 3.21
CA LYS A 149 9.60 14.88 4.31
C LYS A 149 8.25 14.19 4.15
N ILE A 150 7.89 13.33 5.09
CA ILE A 150 6.65 12.54 5.04
C ILE A 150 5.74 12.96 6.17
N VAL A 151 4.48 13.26 5.85
CA VAL A 151 3.43 13.55 6.81
C VAL A 151 2.26 12.59 6.62
N PHE A 152 1.96 11.79 7.64
CA PHE A 152 0.74 11.00 7.66
C PHE A 152 -0.44 11.81 8.18
N VAL A 153 -1.60 11.61 7.56
CA VAL A 153 -2.86 12.23 7.99
C VAL A 153 -3.90 11.15 8.24
N ALA A 154 -4.39 11.02 9.47
CA ALA A 154 -5.42 10.04 9.80
C ALA A 154 -6.23 10.43 11.04
N ARG A 155 -7.35 9.73 11.27
CA ARG A 155 -8.26 9.99 12.40
C ARG A 155 -7.79 9.37 13.72
N SER A 156 -6.92 8.37 13.66
CA SER A 156 -6.47 7.63 14.84
C SER A 156 -5.68 8.51 15.80
N GLU A 157 -5.68 8.15 17.10
CA GLU A 157 -4.80 8.81 18.07
C GLU A 157 -3.33 8.52 17.75
N LYS A 158 -2.46 9.50 18.01
CA LYS A 158 -1.02 9.39 17.71
C LYS A 158 -0.36 8.22 18.43
N GLU A 159 -0.82 7.96 19.64
CA GLU A 159 -0.32 6.91 20.52
C GLU A 159 -0.85 5.51 20.19
N SER A 160 -1.75 5.40 19.21
CA SER A 160 -2.27 4.07 18.83
C SER A 160 -1.14 3.22 18.22
N PRO A 161 -1.09 1.90 18.48
CA PRO A 161 0.03 1.04 18.05
C PRO A 161 0.33 1.14 16.54
N LYS A 162 -0.71 1.20 15.71
CA LYS A 162 -0.52 1.31 14.25
C LYS A 162 0.09 2.65 13.82
N VAL A 163 -0.26 3.75 14.50
CA VAL A 163 0.32 5.08 14.20
C VAL A 163 1.76 5.11 14.66
N SER A 164 2.04 4.69 15.91
CA SER A 164 3.39 4.63 16.45
C SER A 164 4.30 3.80 15.55
N PHE A 165 3.88 2.59 15.15
CA PHE A 165 4.62 1.73 14.23
C PHE A 165 4.91 2.44 12.89
N ALA A 166 3.88 3.04 12.26
CA ALA A 166 4.05 3.70 10.97
C ALA A 166 5.01 4.91 11.04
N LEU A 167 4.91 5.70 12.11
CA LEU A 167 5.79 6.86 12.31
C LEU A 167 7.24 6.42 12.52
N GLU A 168 7.46 5.38 13.30
CA GLU A 168 8.80 4.83 13.54
C GLU A 168 9.41 4.26 12.26
N GLN A 169 8.67 3.43 11.52
CA GLN A 169 9.16 2.82 10.29
C GLN A 169 9.45 3.86 9.21
N ALA A 170 8.55 4.81 8.98
CA ALA A 170 8.71 5.84 7.96
C ALA A 170 9.52 7.06 8.44
N LYS A 171 9.83 7.18 9.73
CA LYS A 171 10.41 8.39 10.33
C LYS A 171 9.65 9.64 9.87
N ALA A 172 8.35 9.61 10.04
CA ALA A 172 7.41 10.58 9.50
C ALA A 172 6.76 11.42 10.59
N ASP A 173 6.23 12.56 10.21
CA ASP A 173 5.39 13.39 11.06
C ASP A 173 3.92 13.00 10.93
N TYR A 174 3.07 13.55 11.79
CA TYR A 174 1.68 13.15 11.90
C TYR A 174 0.74 14.32 12.16
N VAL A 175 -0.31 14.40 11.36
CA VAL A 175 -1.43 15.31 11.58
C VAL A 175 -2.69 14.46 11.84
N GLN A 176 -3.24 14.57 13.05
CA GLN A 176 -4.53 13.95 13.35
C GLN A 176 -5.64 14.74 12.67
N SER A 177 -6.46 14.08 11.84
CA SER A 177 -7.53 14.75 11.09
C SER A 177 -8.78 15.01 11.95
N LYS A 178 -8.60 15.74 13.07
CA LYS A 178 -9.64 16.20 14.00
C LYS A 178 -9.66 17.71 14.04
N PHE A 179 -10.19 18.34 13.00
CA PHE A 179 -10.33 19.78 12.88
C PHE A 179 -11.80 20.12 12.59
N ASP A 180 -12.22 21.31 12.96
CA ASP A 180 -13.59 21.77 12.71
C ASP A 180 -13.83 22.05 11.23
N THR A 181 -12.80 22.46 10.50
CA THR A 181 -12.86 22.76 9.07
C THR A 181 -11.75 22.08 8.28
N ASN A 182 -11.98 21.90 6.98
CA ASN A 182 -10.96 21.37 6.07
C ASN A 182 -9.84 22.40 5.81
N GLU A 183 -10.12 23.71 5.93
CA GLU A 183 -9.11 24.78 5.86
C GLU A 183 -8.09 24.64 6.98
N GLU A 184 -8.54 24.42 8.20
CA GLU A 184 -7.66 24.24 9.36
C GLU A 184 -6.81 22.98 9.21
N LEU A 185 -7.42 21.87 8.76
CA LEU A 185 -6.68 20.64 8.48
C LEU A 185 -5.62 20.84 7.40
N ALA A 186 -5.96 21.54 6.30
CA ALA A 186 -5.01 21.82 5.23
C ALA A 186 -3.85 22.72 5.70
N ALA A 187 -4.14 23.72 6.51
CA ALA A 187 -3.13 24.61 7.10
C ALA A 187 -2.17 23.82 8.02
N ALA A 188 -2.71 22.95 8.88
CA ALA A 188 -1.90 22.11 9.77
C ALA A 188 -1.00 21.13 8.99
N ILE A 189 -1.50 20.56 7.89
CA ILE A 189 -0.71 19.68 7.02
C ILE A 189 0.44 20.49 6.37
N GLN A 190 0.16 21.68 5.85
CA GLN A 190 1.17 22.52 5.21
C GLN A 190 2.22 23.03 6.20
N GLU A 191 1.81 23.35 7.42
CA GLU A 191 2.73 23.75 8.50
C GLU A 191 3.68 22.59 8.84
N GLU A 192 3.15 21.40 9.09
CA GLU A 192 3.94 20.23 9.43
C GLU A 192 4.88 19.81 8.29
N LEU A 193 4.41 19.94 7.04
CA LEU A 193 5.19 19.61 5.84
C LEU A 193 6.25 20.69 5.51
N GLY A 194 6.12 21.89 6.05
CA GLY A 194 6.97 23.03 5.72
C GLY A 194 6.65 23.63 4.36
N GLY A 195 5.41 23.55 3.91
CA GLY A 195 4.93 24.10 2.64
C GLY A 195 3.96 23.16 1.91
N THR A 196 3.81 23.36 0.59
CA THR A 196 2.93 22.51 -0.23
C THR A 196 3.59 21.18 -0.58
N ALA A 197 2.78 20.13 -0.73
CA ALA A 197 3.22 18.80 -1.11
C ALA A 197 3.69 18.75 -2.57
N THR A 198 4.73 17.97 -2.84
CA THR A 198 5.12 17.55 -4.19
C THR A 198 4.38 16.26 -4.58
N LEU A 199 4.04 15.43 -3.57
CA LEU A 199 3.28 14.20 -3.71
C LEU A 199 2.17 14.13 -2.66
N PHE A 200 0.97 13.80 -3.11
CA PHE A 200 -0.17 13.51 -2.23
C PHE A 200 -0.70 12.11 -2.55
N ILE A 201 -0.73 11.22 -1.57
CA ILE A 201 -1.19 9.83 -1.71
C ILE A 201 -2.50 9.68 -0.94
N GLY A 202 -3.60 9.44 -1.66
CA GLY A 202 -4.91 9.17 -1.09
C GLY A 202 -5.11 7.68 -0.88
N THR A 203 -5.18 7.24 0.37
CA THR A 203 -5.41 5.84 0.76
C THR A 203 -6.63 5.66 1.67
N SER A 204 -7.36 6.72 1.96
CA SER A 204 -8.50 6.68 2.89
C SER A 204 -9.84 6.38 2.22
N GLY A 205 -9.96 6.60 0.93
CA GLY A 205 -11.23 6.56 0.20
C GLY A 205 -12.22 7.65 0.59
N SER A 206 -11.75 8.70 1.25
CA SER A 206 -12.59 9.82 1.69
C SER A 206 -12.62 10.94 0.65
N ASN A 207 -13.79 11.53 0.42
CA ASN A 207 -13.91 12.72 -0.42
C ASN A 207 -13.09 13.90 0.12
N VAL A 208 -12.85 13.94 1.44
CA VAL A 208 -12.05 14.99 2.09
C VAL A 208 -10.62 15.03 1.55
N GLU A 209 -10.02 13.88 1.24
CA GLU A 209 -8.63 13.86 0.74
C GLU A 209 -8.47 14.63 -0.58
N HIS A 210 -9.47 14.60 -1.46
CA HIS A 210 -9.47 15.35 -2.72
C HIS A 210 -9.61 16.85 -2.48
N ASP A 211 -10.53 17.23 -1.59
CA ASP A 211 -10.69 18.64 -1.21
C ASP A 211 -9.39 19.18 -0.60
N ILE A 212 -8.78 18.47 0.31
CA ILE A 212 -7.51 18.85 0.95
C ILE A 212 -6.41 19.02 -0.11
N ALA A 213 -6.26 18.06 -1.02
CA ALA A 213 -5.23 18.11 -2.04
C ALA A 213 -5.43 19.28 -3.01
N PHE A 214 -6.63 19.44 -3.57
CA PHE A 214 -6.87 20.34 -4.70
C PHE A 214 -7.51 21.65 -4.30
N LYS A 215 -8.65 21.64 -3.61
CA LYS A 215 -9.41 22.84 -3.26
C LYS A 215 -8.68 23.69 -2.22
N TYR A 216 -8.16 23.06 -1.17
CA TYR A 216 -7.41 23.75 -0.11
C TYR A 216 -5.90 23.85 -0.40
N GLY A 217 -5.46 23.34 -1.53
CA GLY A 217 -4.16 23.62 -2.13
C GLY A 217 -2.97 23.01 -1.39
N VAL A 218 -3.16 21.92 -0.65
CA VAL A 218 -2.05 21.21 -0.03
C VAL A 218 -1.10 20.67 -1.10
N LEU A 219 -1.62 20.20 -2.24
CA LEU A 219 -0.79 19.81 -3.39
C LEU A 219 -0.31 21.08 -4.13
N GLY A 220 1.01 21.22 -4.25
CA GLY A 220 1.67 22.36 -4.91
C GLY A 220 1.63 22.29 -6.43
N CYS A 221 2.18 23.34 -7.09
CA CYS A 221 2.32 23.34 -8.55
C CYS A 221 3.19 22.18 -9.03
N ASN A 222 2.82 21.58 -10.18
CA ASN A 222 3.42 20.39 -10.74
C ASN A 222 3.37 19.15 -9.82
N GLY A 223 2.50 19.20 -8.79
CA GLY A 223 2.36 18.11 -7.82
C GLY A 223 1.71 16.88 -8.41
N VAL A 224 2.08 15.73 -7.84
CA VAL A 224 1.56 14.42 -8.20
C VAL A 224 0.53 13.96 -7.16
N TYR A 225 -0.67 13.61 -7.60
CA TYR A 225 -1.68 12.98 -6.77
C TYR A 225 -1.80 11.50 -7.12
N ASN A 226 -1.53 10.62 -6.18
CA ASN A 226 -1.76 9.19 -6.33
C ASN A 226 -3.09 8.81 -5.66
N SER A 227 -4.09 8.45 -6.46
CA SER A 227 -5.39 7.97 -5.98
C SER A 227 -5.37 6.44 -5.93
N PHE A 228 -5.07 5.91 -4.77
CA PHE A 228 -5.01 4.45 -4.59
C PHE A 228 -6.31 3.86 -4.04
N SER A 229 -7.01 4.59 -3.20
CA SER A 229 -8.23 4.09 -2.58
C SER A 229 -9.39 3.96 -3.55
N LEU A 230 -10.11 2.84 -3.46
CA LEU A 230 -11.41 2.68 -4.11
C LEU A 230 -12.45 3.43 -3.27
N GLY A 231 -12.74 4.66 -3.68
CA GLY A 231 -13.69 5.53 -3.00
C GLY A 231 -15.00 5.70 -3.76
N PRO A 232 -15.98 6.39 -3.16
CA PRO A 232 -17.20 6.78 -3.86
C PRO A 232 -16.87 7.74 -5.02
N VAL A 233 -17.87 8.00 -5.85
CA VAL A 233 -17.76 9.01 -6.91
C VAL A 233 -17.41 10.36 -6.31
N VAL A 234 -16.29 10.94 -6.75
CA VAL A 234 -15.80 12.24 -6.30
C VAL A 234 -16.06 13.28 -7.37
N LYS A 235 -16.58 14.43 -6.96
CA LYS A 235 -16.69 15.62 -7.80
C LYS A 235 -15.64 16.62 -7.33
N PHE A 236 -14.76 17.05 -8.19
CA PHE A 236 -13.79 18.11 -7.89
C PHE A 236 -13.74 19.16 -8.98
N ASP A 237 -13.36 20.39 -8.58
CA ASP A 237 -13.16 21.49 -9.50
C ASP A 237 -11.87 21.25 -10.30
N THR A 238 -11.98 21.21 -11.62
CA THR A 238 -10.83 21.00 -12.51
C THR A 238 -9.96 22.25 -12.70
N MET A 239 -10.45 23.43 -12.35
CA MET A 239 -9.72 24.69 -12.54
C MET A 239 -8.40 24.74 -11.73
N PRO A 240 -8.41 24.51 -10.40
CA PRO A 240 -7.17 24.45 -9.63
C PRO A 240 -6.21 23.39 -10.13
N PHE A 241 -6.74 22.22 -10.56
CA PHE A 241 -5.98 21.14 -11.13
C PHE A 241 -5.24 21.57 -12.40
N GLY A 242 -5.94 22.17 -13.36
CA GLY A 242 -5.35 22.65 -14.62
C GLY A 242 -4.34 23.78 -14.43
N PHE A 243 -4.68 24.80 -13.62
CA PHE A 243 -3.79 25.93 -13.37
C PHE A 243 -2.49 25.58 -12.65
N LYS A 244 -2.52 24.54 -11.82
CA LYS A 244 -1.33 24.08 -11.08
C LYS A 244 -0.58 22.98 -11.80
N ASN A 245 -1.02 22.55 -12.99
CA ASN A 245 -0.40 21.49 -13.77
C ASN A 245 -0.20 20.20 -12.94
N HIS A 246 -1.27 19.71 -12.31
CA HIS A 246 -1.20 18.50 -11.51
C HIS A 246 -1.22 17.23 -12.37
N LEU A 247 -0.54 16.18 -11.93
CA LEU A 247 -0.64 14.83 -12.46
C LEU A 247 -1.48 13.97 -11.50
N ILE A 248 -2.51 13.30 -12.00
CA ILE A 248 -3.24 12.26 -11.25
C ILE A 248 -2.80 10.89 -11.75
N ILE A 249 -2.37 10.04 -10.82
CA ILE A 249 -2.05 8.65 -11.05
C ILE A 249 -3.08 7.81 -10.30
N SER A 250 -3.70 6.85 -10.98
CA SER A 250 -4.54 5.86 -10.34
C SER A 250 -4.23 4.51 -10.99
N SER A 251 -3.98 3.51 -10.19
CA SER A 251 -3.90 2.13 -10.65
C SER A 251 -4.17 1.18 -9.49
N ILE A 252 -4.71 0.05 -9.84
CA ILE A 252 -4.91 -1.08 -8.94
C ILE A 252 -4.06 -2.24 -9.42
N ASN A 253 -3.95 -3.27 -8.59
CA ASN A 253 -3.20 -4.49 -8.90
C ASN A 253 -1.67 -4.27 -9.00
N PHE A 254 -0.98 -5.29 -9.44
CA PHE A 254 0.48 -5.32 -9.56
C PHE A 254 0.88 -6.53 -10.43
N ARG A 255 2.13 -6.62 -10.83
CA ARG A 255 2.69 -7.78 -11.54
C ARG A 255 3.19 -8.81 -10.53
N GLN A 256 3.38 -10.05 -10.98
CA GLN A 256 3.96 -11.13 -10.17
C GLN A 256 5.28 -10.71 -9.49
N ALA A 257 6.17 -10.02 -10.21
CA ALA A 257 7.44 -9.56 -9.66
C ALA A 257 7.28 -8.64 -8.43
N HIS A 258 6.20 -7.86 -8.34
CA HIS A 258 5.94 -7.03 -7.17
C HIS A 258 5.49 -7.85 -5.95
N MET A 259 4.77 -8.96 -6.18
CA MET A 259 4.43 -9.91 -5.12
C MET A 259 5.67 -10.65 -4.62
N GLU A 260 6.55 -11.07 -5.52
CA GLU A 260 7.84 -11.69 -5.16
C GLU A 260 8.70 -10.73 -4.34
N ALA A 261 8.81 -9.49 -4.77
CA ALA A 261 9.49 -8.44 -4.01
C ALA A 261 8.83 -8.18 -2.64
N ALA A 262 7.50 -8.19 -2.57
CA ALA A 262 6.76 -8.03 -1.33
C ALA A 262 7.07 -9.16 -0.33
N ILE A 263 7.11 -10.42 -0.79
CA ILE A 263 7.45 -11.58 0.05
C ILE A 263 8.87 -11.44 0.60
N GLU A 264 9.84 -11.09 -0.25
CA GLU A 264 11.24 -10.89 0.15
C GLU A 264 11.38 -9.76 1.18
N ILE A 265 10.77 -8.61 0.91
CA ILE A 265 10.87 -7.43 1.78
C ILE A 265 10.20 -7.71 3.14
N LEU A 266 8.99 -8.28 3.15
CA LEU A 266 8.27 -8.61 4.37
C LEU A 266 8.97 -9.70 5.19
N GLY A 267 9.72 -10.59 4.55
CA GLY A 267 10.54 -11.60 5.22
C GLY A 267 11.60 -11.01 6.15
N LYS A 268 12.07 -9.79 5.88
CA LYS A 268 13.15 -9.14 6.66
C LYS A 268 12.72 -8.84 8.09
N SER A 269 13.70 -8.80 9.00
CA SER A 269 13.49 -8.54 10.45
C SER A 269 12.82 -7.20 10.74
N ARG A 270 13.00 -6.21 9.88
CA ARG A 270 12.34 -4.90 9.96
C ARG A 270 10.82 -4.99 10.17
N TYR A 271 10.19 -6.04 9.64
CA TYR A 271 8.74 -6.23 9.71
C TYR A 271 8.30 -7.20 10.81
N ASN A 272 9.18 -7.61 11.71
CA ASN A 272 8.80 -8.52 12.80
C ASN A 272 7.71 -7.94 13.70
N GLU A 273 7.73 -6.62 13.94
CA GLU A 273 6.75 -5.95 14.80
C GLU A 273 5.37 -5.80 14.14
N ILE A 274 5.29 -5.92 12.82
CA ILE A 274 4.00 -5.82 12.13
C ILE A 274 3.03 -6.93 12.54
N VAL A 275 3.54 -8.06 13.00
CA VAL A 275 2.72 -9.15 13.52
C VAL A 275 1.92 -8.74 14.75
N GLU A 276 2.39 -7.74 15.50
CA GLU A 276 1.70 -7.20 16.67
C GLU A 276 0.45 -6.39 16.30
N LEU A 277 0.34 -5.96 15.04
CA LEU A 277 -0.83 -5.27 14.50
C LEU A 277 -1.91 -6.25 13.99
N ILE A 278 -1.57 -7.53 13.92
CA ILE A 278 -2.51 -8.61 13.66
C ILE A 278 -3.13 -9.00 15.00
N ASP A 279 -4.38 -9.45 14.97
CA ASP A 279 -5.08 -9.84 16.19
C ASP A 279 -4.25 -10.83 17.03
N LYS A 280 -3.96 -10.44 18.27
CA LYS A 280 -3.19 -11.24 19.23
C LYS A 280 -3.96 -12.45 19.77
N GLU A 281 -5.27 -12.48 19.61
CA GLU A 281 -6.08 -13.67 19.92
C GLU A 281 -5.76 -14.80 18.95
N GLU A 282 -4.61 -14.66 18.30
CA GLU A 282 -3.86 -15.66 17.61
C GLU A 282 -4.71 -16.46 16.64
N PHE A 283 -4.47 -16.35 15.41
CA PHE A 283 -5.05 -17.24 14.46
C PHE A 283 -6.41 -17.78 14.89
N ILE A 284 -7.45 -17.10 14.51
CA ILE A 284 -8.80 -17.56 14.83
C ILE A 284 -8.93 -18.99 14.31
N LYS A 285 -9.11 -19.92 15.24
CA LYS A 285 -9.24 -21.35 14.93
C LYS A 285 -10.61 -21.68 14.37
N ASP A 286 -11.60 -20.85 14.68
CA ASP A 286 -12.94 -20.97 14.15
C ASP A 286 -13.15 -19.94 13.03
N PRO A 287 -13.20 -20.40 11.77
CA PRO A 287 -13.37 -19.50 10.62
C PRO A 287 -14.73 -18.83 10.58
N ILE A 288 -15.76 -19.42 11.19
CA ILE A 288 -17.09 -18.82 11.27
C ILE A 288 -17.08 -17.66 12.26
N ASP A 289 -16.51 -17.89 13.46
CA ASP A 289 -16.32 -16.83 14.44
C ASP A 289 -15.42 -15.69 13.88
N ALA A 290 -14.37 -16.05 13.14
CA ALA A 290 -13.53 -15.08 12.45
C ALA A 290 -14.35 -14.18 11.51
N TYR A 291 -15.16 -14.79 10.67
CA TYR A 291 -15.96 -14.05 9.70
C TYR A 291 -17.01 -13.16 10.38
N GLU A 292 -17.77 -13.71 11.32
CA GLU A 292 -18.89 -13.03 11.96
C GLU A 292 -18.46 -11.97 12.97
N ASN A 293 -17.42 -12.24 13.76
CA ASN A 293 -17.13 -11.48 14.97
C ASN A 293 -15.78 -10.75 14.96
N LYS A 294 -14.87 -11.08 14.06
CA LYS A 294 -13.51 -10.53 14.08
C LYS A 294 -13.12 -9.73 12.83
N ILE A 295 -13.47 -10.20 11.65
CA ILE A 295 -13.04 -9.56 10.40
C ILE A 295 -13.83 -8.27 10.12
N PHE A 296 -15.14 -8.29 10.29
CA PHE A 296 -16.04 -7.19 9.92
C PHE A 296 -16.60 -6.41 11.10
N CYS A 297 -16.16 -6.69 12.32
CA CYS A 297 -16.65 -6.00 13.50
C CYS A 297 -16.08 -4.57 13.63
N LYS A 298 -16.80 -3.71 14.37
CA LYS A 298 -16.28 -2.38 14.71
C LYS A 298 -15.05 -2.52 15.63
N GLY A 299 -13.95 -1.90 15.24
CA GLY A 299 -12.70 -1.99 15.98
C GLY A 299 -11.86 -3.22 15.63
N ALA A 300 -12.21 -3.91 14.55
CA ALA A 300 -11.38 -5.00 14.03
C ALA A 300 -9.91 -4.59 13.88
N PRO A 301 -8.96 -5.52 14.07
CA PRO A 301 -7.55 -5.28 13.87
C PRO A 301 -7.26 -4.92 12.40
N MET A 302 -6.07 -4.44 12.13
CA MET A 302 -5.67 -4.04 10.77
C MET A 302 -5.70 -5.21 9.79
N LYS A 303 -5.39 -6.40 10.25
CA LYS A 303 -5.50 -7.69 9.53
C LYS A 303 -5.85 -8.78 10.53
N THR A 304 -6.60 -9.77 10.05
CA THR A 304 -6.91 -11.00 10.78
C THR A 304 -6.38 -12.18 9.97
N ALA A 305 -5.62 -13.05 10.62
CA ALA A 305 -5.13 -14.28 10.01
C ALA A 305 -5.93 -15.49 10.51
N VAL A 306 -6.30 -16.39 9.62
CA VAL A 306 -7.02 -17.63 9.95
C VAL A 306 -6.14 -18.84 9.64
N VAL A 307 -5.92 -19.72 10.62
CA VAL A 307 -5.21 -20.98 10.42
C VAL A 307 -6.21 -22.11 10.24
N TRP A 308 -6.33 -22.60 9.03
CA TRP A 308 -7.19 -23.73 8.70
C TRP A 308 -6.62 -25.08 9.13
N ASN A 309 -5.27 -25.20 9.20
CA ASN A 309 -4.63 -26.46 9.54
C ASN A 309 -3.33 -26.24 10.33
N GLU A 310 -3.41 -26.41 11.64
CA GLU A 310 -2.32 -26.17 12.58
C GLU A 310 -1.10 -27.08 12.37
N LYS A 311 -1.28 -28.26 11.75
CA LYS A 311 -0.16 -29.21 11.56
C LYS A 311 0.97 -28.64 10.70
N TYR A 312 0.67 -27.64 9.88
CA TYR A 312 1.63 -27.00 8.98
C TYR A 312 2.26 -25.72 9.53
N VAL A 313 1.93 -25.34 10.77
CA VAL A 313 2.45 -24.13 11.41
C VAL A 313 3.29 -24.49 12.62
N ASP A 314 4.45 -23.86 12.74
CA ASP A 314 5.31 -23.94 13.91
C ASP A 314 5.02 -22.74 14.81
N PHE A 315 4.26 -22.95 15.87
CA PHE A 315 3.80 -21.91 16.80
C PHE A 315 4.89 -21.40 17.75
N GLU A 316 6.05 -22.08 17.80
CA GLU A 316 7.18 -21.69 18.64
C GLU A 316 8.20 -20.81 17.89
N ARG A 317 8.07 -20.66 16.60
CA ARG A 317 8.89 -19.87 15.69
C ARG A 317 8.05 -18.79 15.06
#